data_80f923213b300e2003a3dcb5544e1421
#
_entry.id   80f923213b300e2003a3dcb5544e1421
#
_cell.length_a   1.000
_cell.length_b   1.000
_cell.length_c   1.000
_cell.angle_alpha   90.00
_cell.angle_beta   90.00
_cell.angle_gamma   90.00
#
_symmetry.space_group_name_H-M   'P 1'
#
loop_
_entity.id
_entity.type
_entity.pdbx_description
1 polymer ?
#
loop_
_entity_poly.entity_id
_entity_poly.type
_entity_poly.pdbx_seq_one_letter_code
_entity_poly.pdbx_strand_id
1 'polypeptide(L)'
;MPKISEKNPLPPCPATPNCIRTSEVYQTGLEMVYEAFIKVFDEESYRWEVIDPKRIELHAVYRIPVFGFKDDVDVIMEETDGTTTVFIRSASRVGAYDLGVNQRRVKRILKKAELKIKS
;
A
#
# COMPACT_ATOMS: atom_id res chain seq x y z
N MET A 1 -1.36 -7.02 23.42
CA MET A 1 -1.74 -6.65 22.07
C MET A 1 -0.71 -7.17 21.08
N PRO A 2 -1.14 -8.00 20.20
CA PRO A 2 -0.19 -8.49 19.21
C PRO A 2 0.39 -7.34 18.38
N LYS A 3 1.65 -7.46 18.15
CA LYS A 3 2.36 -6.46 17.35
C LYS A 3 2.35 -6.90 15.90
N ILE A 4 1.18 -6.84 15.28
CA ILE A 4 1.02 -7.30 13.91
C ILE A 4 2.01 -6.59 13.01
N SER A 5 2.22 -5.29 13.25
CA SER A 5 3.14 -4.52 12.45
C SER A 5 4.57 -5.07 12.50
N GLU A 6 4.93 -5.76 13.58
CA GLU A 6 6.25 -6.37 13.68
C GLU A 6 6.42 -7.53 12.73
N LYS A 7 5.32 -8.04 12.20
CA LYS A 7 5.36 -9.17 11.28
C LYS A 7 5.01 -8.77 9.87
N ASN A 8 5.35 -7.53 9.53
CA ASN A 8 5.10 -7.05 8.18
C ASN A 8 5.84 -7.93 7.19
N PRO A 9 5.12 -8.61 6.30
CA PRO A 9 5.75 -9.57 5.37
C PRO A 9 6.45 -8.92 4.20
N LEU A 10 6.27 -7.62 4.01
CA LEU A 10 6.92 -6.93 2.90
C LEU A 10 8.39 -6.71 3.21
N PRO A 11 9.24 -6.60 2.18
CA PRO A 11 10.67 -6.38 2.41
C PRO A 11 10.94 -5.09 3.17
N PRO A 12 11.96 -5.06 4.01
CA PRO A 12 12.29 -3.81 4.70
C PRO A 12 12.79 -2.76 3.72
N CYS A 13 12.61 -1.50 4.11
CA CYS A 13 13.12 -0.40 3.33
C CYS A 13 14.64 -0.31 3.48
N PRO A 14 15.35 0.12 2.40
CA PRO A 14 16.77 0.43 2.55
C PRO A 14 16.97 1.64 3.46
N ALA A 15 18.22 1.94 3.76
CA ALA A 15 18.53 3.07 4.63
C ALA A 15 18.28 4.42 4.00
N THR A 16 17.92 4.45 2.72
CA THR A 16 17.66 5.70 2.01
C THR A 16 16.22 6.18 2.25
N PRO A 17 15.97 7.50 2.19
CA PRO A 17 14.64 8.04 2.53
C PRO A 17 13.60 7.95 1.43
N ASN A 18 13.82 7.18 0.38
CA ASN A 18 12.89 7.07 -0.74
C ASN A 18 11.99 5.84 -0.64
N CYS A 19 11.72 5.37 0.57
CA CYS A 19 10.92 4.18 0.80
C CYS A 19 10.22 4.31 2.13
N ILE A 20 8.97 3.83 2.19
CA ILE A 20 8.24 3.74 3.44
C ILE A 20 7.51 2.41 3.49
N ARG A 21 7.48 1.81 4.67
CA ARG A 21 6.79 0.56 4.92
C ARG A 21 6.03 0.69 6.23
N THR A 22 4.72 0.41 6.18
CA THR A 22 3.89 0.56 7.37
C THR A 22 2.71 -0.39 7.30
N SER A 23 1.79 -0.26 8.25
CA SER A 23 0.57 -1.05 8.25
C SER A 23 -0.57 -0.22 8.80
N GLU A 24 -1.78 -0.65 8.45
CA GLU A 24 -3.00 -0.01 8.92
C GLU A 24 -4.03 -1.09 9.19
N VAL A 25 -4.84 -0.91 10.23
CA VAL A 25 -5.88 -1.86 10.59
C VAL A 25 -7.24 -1.24 10.28
N TYR A 26 -8.06 -1.99 9.52
CA TYR A 26 -9.41 -1.58 9.20
C TYR A 26 -10.39 -2.50 9.92
N GLN A 27 -11.38 -1.91 10.56
CA GLN A 27 -12.37 -2.66 11.34
C GLN A 27 -13.47 -3.21 10.44
N THR A 28 -13.06 -3.91 9.39
CA THR A 28 -14.00 -4.51 8.45
C THR A 28 -13.32 -5.68 7.76
N GLY A 29 -14.12 -6.53 7.11
CA GLY A 29 -13.62 -7.76 6.54
C GLY A 29 -12.78 -7.54 5.30
N LEU A 30 -12.09 -8.61 4.92
CA LEU A 30 -11.11 -8.59 3.84
C LEU A 30 -11.70 -8.14 2.50
N GLU A 31 -12.92 -8.61 2.19
CA GLU A 31 -13.48 -8.32 0.88
C GLU A 31 -13.68 -6.83 0.65
N MET A 32 -14.21 -6.12 1.65
CA MET A 32 -14.43 -4.69 1.51
C MET A 32 -13.11 -3.92 1.41
N VAL A 33 -12.12 -4.32 2.20
CA VAL A 33 -10.83 -3.65 2.17
C VAL A 33 -10.15 -3.91 0.83
N TYR A 34 -10.19 -5.14 0.36
CA TYR A 34 -9.61 -5.51 -0.93
C TYR A 34 -10.20 -4.68 -2.06
N GLU A 35 -11.53 -4.59 -2.12
CA GLU A 35 -12.18 -3.82 -3.17
C GLU A 35 -11.87 -2.34 -3.08
N ALA A 36 -11.75 -1.82 -1.86
CA ALA A 36 -11.41 -0.42 -1.70
C ALA A 36 -10.03 -0.11 -2.26
N PHE A 37 -9.05 -0.97 -1.98
CA PHE A 37 -7.69 -0.75 -2.48
C PHE A 37 -7.62 -0.91 -4.00
N ILE A 38 -8.35 -1.88 -4.56
CA ILE A 38 -8.40 -2.02 -6.01
C ILE A 38 -8.95 -0.74 -6.64
N LYS A 39 -10.00 -0.17 -6.07
CA LYS A 39 -10.56 1.06 -6.61
C LYS A 39 -9.59 2.22 -6.51
N VAL A 40 -8.85 2.34 -5.41
CA VAL A 40 -7.86 3.40 -5.29
C VAL A 40 -6.78 3.24 -6.36
N PHE A 41 -6.26 2.03 -6.52
CA PHE A 41 -5.21 1.79 -7.52
C PHE A 41 -5.73 2.01 -8.93
N ASP A 42 -6.96 1.60 -9.21
CA ASP A 42 -7.54 1.79 -10.53
C ASP A 42 -7.72 3.26 -10.85
N GLU A 43 -8.04 4.07 -9.85
CA GLU A 43 -8.26 5.49 -10.06
C GLU A 43 -6.98 6.29 -10.21
N GLU A 44 -5.91 5.90 -9.51
CA GLU A 44 -4.76 6.81 -9.45
C GLU A 44 -3.42 6.21 -9.83
N SER A 45 -3.27 4.88 -9.90
CA SER A 45 -1.97 4.32 -10.25
C SER A 45 -1.79 4.29 -11.77
N TYR A 46 -0.52 4.18 -12.19
CA TYR A 46 -0.20 4.00 -13.58
C TYR A 46 -0.66 2.63 -14.08
N ARG A 47 -0.46 1.59 -13.23
CA ARG A 47 -1.02 0.25 -13.47
C ARG A 47 -0.96 -0.53 -12.16
N TRP A 48 -1.77 -1.58 -12.08
CA TRP A 48 -1.79 -2.42 -10.90
C TRP A 48 -2.15 -3.85 -11.28
N GLU A 49 -1.81 -4.80 -10.42
CA GLU A 49 -2.09 -6.20 -10.65
C GLU A 49 -2.20 -6.96 -9.33
N VAL A 50 -2.87 -8.11 -9.39
CA VAL A 50 -2.94 -9.03 -8.26
C VAL A 50 -1.75 -9.97 -8.39
N ILE A 51 -0.87 -9.97 -7.38
CA ILE A 51 0.33 -10.81 -7.41
C ILE A 51 -0.01 -12.21 -6.91
N ASP A 52 -0.74 -12.30 -5.80
CA ASP A 52 -1.05 -13.57 -5.18
C ASP A 52 -2.46 -13.51 -4.60
N PRO A 53 -3.44 -14.10 -5.28
CA PRO A 53 -4.82 -14.03 -4.78
C PRO A 53 -5.04 -14.79 -3.48
N LYS A 54 -4.20 -15.77 -3.16
CA LYS A 54 -4.36 -16.52 -1.92
C LYS A 54 -3.94 -15.71 -0.70
N ARG A 55 -2.91 -14.89 -0.86
CA ARG A 55 -2.43 -14.03 0.22
C ARG A 55 -3.02 -12.63 0.14
N ILE A 56 -3.76 -12.35 -0.92
CA ILE A 56 -4.24 -11.01 -1.21
C ILE A 56 -3.07 -10.05 -1.24
N GLU A 57 -2.25 -10.24 -2.24
CA GLU A 57 -1.08 -9.40 -2.47
C GLU A 57 -1.29 -8.63 -3.76
N LEU A 58 -1.20 -7.30 -3.66
CA LEU A 58 -1.39 -6.39 -4.79
C LEU A 58 -0.10 -5.62 -5.05
N HIS A 59 0.11 -5.29 -6.31
CA HIS A 59 1.24 -4.45 -6.71
C HIS A 59 0.73 -3.35 -7.62
N ALA A 60 1.14 -2.12 -7.34
CA ALA A 60 0.77 -0.98 -8.18
C ALA A 60 2.03 -0.19 -8.52
N VAL A 61 2.03 0.40 -9.70
CA VAL A 61 3.11 1.27 -10.14
C VAL A 61 2.55 2.68 -10.23
N TYR A 62 3.21 3.60 -9.55
CA TYR A 62 2.88 5.01 -9.62
C TYR A 62 3.93 5.72 -10.44
N ARG A 63 3.50 6.73 -11.15
CA ARG A 63 4.39 7.43 -12.05
C ARG A 63 4.43 8.90 -11.67
N ILE A 64 5.65 9.44 -11.54
CA ILE A 64 5.83 10.86 -11.25
C ILE A 64 5.63 11.62 -12.56
N PRO A 65 4.66 12.55 -12.60
CA PRO A 65 4.22 13.10 -13.87
C PRO A 65 5.32 13.71 -14.73
N VAL A 66 6.07 14.66 -14.27
CA VAL A 66 6.96 15.41 -15.13
C VAL A 66 8.13 14.56 -15.63
N PHE A 67 8.71 13.76 -14.74
CA PHE A 67 9.93 13.03 -15.06
C PHE A 67 9.68 11.61 -15.52
N GLY A 68 8.49 11.07 -15.28
CA GLY A 68 8.19 9.70 -15.65
C GLY A 68 8.85 8.66 -14.78
N PHE A 69 9.47 9.06 -13.67
CA PHE A 69 10.01 8.10 -12.71
C PHE A 69 8.90 7.26 -12.13
N LYS A 70 9.20 6.01 -11.83
CA LYS A 70 8.19 5.09 -11.32
C LYS A 70 8.51 4.68 -9.90
N ASP A 71 7.45 4.52 -9.13
CA ASP A 71 7.52 4.03 -7.76
C ASP A 71 6.69 2.77 -7.66
N ASP A 72 7.14 1.82 -6.85
CA ASP A 72 6.41 0.58 -6.63
C ASP A 72 5.68 0.62 -5.31
N VAL A 73 4.39 0.26 -5.34
CA VAL A 73 3.58 0.13 -4.14
C VAL A 73 3.14 -1.31 -4.02
N ASP A 74 3.48 -1.93 -2.91
CA ASP A 74 3.11 -3.32 -2.64
C ASP A 74 2.24 -3.39 -1.41
N VAL A 75 1.18 -4.21 -1.48
CA VAL A 75 0.20 -4.33 -0.42
C VAL A 75 -0.06 -5.81 -0.16
N ILE A 76 -0.06 -6.19 1.11
CA ILE A 76 -0.49 -7.52 1.55
C ILE A 76 -1.57 -7.32 2.61
N MET A 77 -2.64 -8.10 2.53
CA MET A 77 -3.76 -7.98 3.46
C MET A 77 -3.98 -9.29 4.20
N GLU A 78 -4.26 -9.19 5.50
CA GLU A 78 -4.55 -10.34 6.34
C GLU A 78 -5.77 -10.04 7.20
N GLU A 79 -6.71 -10.98 7.23
CA GLU A 79 -7.92 -10.81 8.02
C GLU A 79 -7.90 -11.70 9.25
N THR A 80 -8.33 -11.13 10.38
CA THR A 80 -8.49 -11.87 11.62
C THR A 80 -9.77 -11.38 12.29
N ASP A 81 -10.77 -12.28 12.42
CA ASP A 81 -12.01 -11.98 13.14
C ASP A 81 -12.70 -10.71 12.64
N GLY A 82 -12.81 -10.59 11.32
CA GLY A 82 -13.54 -9.47 10.74
C GLY A 82 -12.76 -8.15 10.70
N THR A 83 -11.50 -8.20 11.07
CA THR A 83 -10.61 -7.04 11.05
C THR A 83 -9.48 -7.32 10.06
N THR A 84 -9.16 -6.37 9.21
CA THR A 84 -8.15 -6.56 8.17
C THR A 84 -6.95 -5.67 8.44
N THR A 85 -5.77 -6.28 8.47
CA THR A 85 -4.52 -5.55 8.55
C THR A 85 -3.95 -5.44 7.14
N VAL A 86 -3.63 -4.21 6.75
CA VAL A 86 -3.04 -3.93 5.45
C VAL A 86 -1.59 -3.54 5.68
N PHE A 87 -0.68 -4.30 5.08
CA PHE A 87 0.74 -3.98 5.06
C PHE A 87 1.03 -3.31 3.73
N ILE A 88 1.70 -2.16 3.77
CA ILE A 88 1.94 -1.39 2.55
C ILE A 88 3.37 -0.87 2.53
N ARG A 89 3.98 -0.93 1.35
CA ARG A 89 5.33 -0.45 1.11
C ARG A 89 5.32 0.35 -0.18
N SER A 90 5.88 1.55 -0.15
CA SER A 90 6.00 2.38 -1.34
C SER A 90 7.46 2.81 -1.47
N ALA A 91 8.04 2.56 -2.62
CA ALA A 91 9.48 2.80 -2.83
C ALA A 91 9.75 3.28 -4.24
N SER A 92 10.67 4.23 -4.35
CA SER A 92 11.11 4.73 -5.64
C SER A 92 12.08 3.75 -6.29
N ARG A 93 11.98 3.59 -7.61
CA ARG A 93 12.90 2.73 -8.34
C ARG A 93 14.27 3.36 -8.52
N VAL A 94 14.33 4.67 -8.55
CA VAL A 94 15.57 5.39 -8.79
C VAL A 94 15.78 6.45 -7.74
N GLY A 95 17.04 6.81 -7.50
CA GLY A 95 17.40 7.84 -6.56
C GLY A 95 17.38 7.35 -5.13
N ALA A 96 17.91 8.19 -4.24
CA ALA A 96 17.95 7.89 -2.83
C ALA A 96 17.08 8.85 -2.02
N TYR A 97 16.37 9.75 -2.68
CA TYR A 97 15.67 10.82 -2.00
C TYR A 97 14.44 11.22 -2.82
N ASP A 98 13.29 11.27 -2.19
CA ASP A 98 12.03 11.48 -2.89
C ASP A 98 11.24 12.69 -2.40
N LEU A 99 11.81 13.50 -1.52
CA LEU A 99 11.15 14.68 -0.96
C LEU A 99 9.83 14.33 -0.26
N GLY A 100 9.74 13.13 0.29
CA GLY A 100 8.55 12.69 1.01
C GLY A 100 7.40 12.24 0.12
N VAL A 101 7.65 12.02 -1.16
CA VAL A 101 6.58 11.61 -2.08
C VAL A 101 5.97 10.28 -1.67
N ASN A 102 6.80 9.30 -1.33
CA ASN A 102 6.27 7.98 -0.96
C ASN A 102 5.47 8.03 0.33
N GLN A 103 5.91 8.80 1.30
CA GLN A 103 5.17 8.91 2.55
C GLN A 103 3.80 9.56 2.34
N ARG A 104 3.75 10.62 1.57
CA ARG A 104 2.47 11.29 1.28
C ARG A 104 1.56 10.37 0.47
N ARG A 105 2.14 9.60 -0.45
CA ARG A 105 1.36 8.64 -1.24
C ARG A 105 0.71 7.60 -0.35
N VAL A 106 1.47 7.01 0.56
CA VAL A 106 0.93 5.99 1.45
C VAL A 106 -0.19 6.57 2.29
N LYS A 107 -0.01 7.74 2.87
CA LYS A 107 -1.07 8.38 3.65
C LYS A 107 -2.32 8.61 2.82
N ARG A 108 -2.15 9.06 1.58
CA ARG A 108 -3.29 9.31 0.70
C ARG A 108 -4.01 8.01 0.35
N ILE A 109 -3.26 6.96 0.02
CA ILE A 109 -3.86 5.68 -0.33
C ILE A 109 -4.68 5.13 0.83
N LEU A 110 -4.09 5.13 2.04
CA LEU A 110 -4.77 4.60 3.21
C LEU A 110 -6.04 5.40 3.52
N LYS A 111 -5.96 6.71 3.39
CA LYS A 111 -7.13 7.56 3.65
C LYS A 111 -8.21 7.37 2.61
N LYS A 112 -7.84 7.28 1.33
CA LYS A 112 -8.82 7.06 0.28
C LYS A 112 -9.51 5.71 0.43
N ALA A 113 -8.75 4.68 0.80
CA ALA A 113 -9.35 3.37 1.03
C ALA A 113 -10.34 3.44 2.19
N GLU A 114 -9.98 4.13 3.26
CA GLU A 114 -10.87 4.29 4.40
C GLU A 114 -12.18 4.96 3.98
N LEU A 115 -12.09 6.00 3.18
CA LEU A 115 -13.30 6.72 2.73
C LEU A 115 -14.18 5.83 1.86
N LYS A 116 -13.59 4.99 1.02
CA LYS A 116 -14.38 4.09 0.19
C LYS A 116 -15.06 3.00 1.00
N ILE A 117 -14.42 2.55 2.07
CA ILE A 117 -15.01 1.56 2.94
C ILE A 117 -16.22 2.14 3.67
N LYS A 118 -16.17 3.41 4.05
CA LYS A 118 -17.23 4.06 4.80
C LYS A 118 -18.39 4.52 3.93
N SER A 119 -18.21 4.60 2.64
CA SER A 119 -19.25 5.13 1.76
C SER A 119 -20.31 4.09 1.39
#